data_248d85bf30c38c7b005747285d5bb0e9
#
_entry.id   248d85bf30c38c7b005747285d5bb0e9
#
_cell.length_a   1.000
_cell.length_b   1.000
_cell.length_c   1.000
_cell.angle_alpha   90.00
_cell.angle_beta   90.00
_cell.angle_gamma   90.00
#
_symmetry.space_group_name_H-M   'P 1'
#
loop_
_entity.id
_entity.type
_entity.pdbx_description
1 polymer ?
#
loop_
_entity_poly.entity_id
_entity_poly.type
_entity_poly.pdbx_seq_one_letter_code
_entity_poly.pdbx_strand_id
1 'polypeptide(L)'
;MTFRTSLIFSRKHTCNRAFGRRQADEDYFMAQISLTLPDGNSRVYSPGITAKEVAEDISSSLGKKAISATLNGEHWDLQWPIKSDSAIAIHTMKDQSQGEELVRHDLAHIMARAVQELWPDVKVTIGPVIKNGWYYDFDRSEPFTPEDLGAIEKRMKDIINLRDPVRTEVWTREDAIQFYKDNDEPYKVELIETIPGNEPIRMYWHGDWQDLCRGPHLQHTGQVPSDAFKLMSVAGAYWRGDSDKAMLQRIYGGAFRNREDLRAHLNFLEEAAKRDHRKLGREMKLFHFEEVAPGSVFWHPTGWRLFQTLISYMRRRQETAGYVEVNTPDIMDRALWDTSGHWFHYMA
;
A
#
# COMPACT_ATOMS: atom_id res chain seq x y z
N MET A 1 -65.16 3.23 7.57
CA MET A 1 -65.56 4.34 8.46
C MET A 1 -64.34 5.24 8.53
N THR A 2 -64.22 6.17 7.69
CA THR A 2 -64.77 7.57 7.67
C THR A 2 -63.97 8.53 8.57
N PHE A 3 -63.21 9.39 7.93
CA PHE A 3 -63.03 10.86 8.17
C PHE A 3 -62.21 11.29 9.41
N ARG A 4 -61.35 12.31 9.40
CA ARG A 4 -61.39 13.61 8.69
C ARG A 4 -60.03 14.34 8.79
N THR A 5 -59.71 14.98 7.75
CA THR A 5 -58.86 16.17 7.49
C THR A 5 -59.06 17.29 8.49
N SER A 6 -58.00 18.00 8.87
CA SER A 6 -58.10 19.45 9.17
C SER A 6 -56.81 20.19 8.89
N LEU A 7 -56.86 21.00 7.88
CA LEU A 7 -56.01 22.17 7.62
C LEU A 7 -56.27 23.25 8.66
N ILE A 8 -55.23 23.94 9.16
CA ILE A 8 -55.38 25.33 9.65
C ILE A 8 -54.17 26.17 9.16
N PHE A 9 -54.55 27.32 8.65
CA PHE A 9 -53.81 28.37 7.97
C PHE A 9 -52.95 29.26 8.89
N SER A 10 -51.83 29.74 8.34
CA SER A 10 -51.34 31.13 8.24
C SER A 10 -51.11 31.98 9.50
N ARG A 11 -49.88 32.46 9.63
CA ARG A 11 -49.64 33.90 9.79
C ARG A 11 -48.23 34.29 9.33
N LYS A 12 -48.18 35.14 8.30
CA LYS A 12 -46.99 35.91 7.88
C LYS A 12 -46.64 36.91 9.00
N HIS A 13 -45.35 36.89 9.40
CA HIS A 13 -44.73 38.07 10.00
C HIS A 13 -43.54 38.45 9.19
N THR A 14 -43.69 39.46 8.37
CA THR A 14 -42.66 40.27 7.79
C THR A 14 -41.94 41.01 8.90
N CYS A 15 -40.67 40.74 9.10
CA CYS A 15 -39.79 41.65 9.81
C CYS A 15 -38.54 41.92 8.91
N ASN A 16 -38.52 43.12 8.37
CA ASN A 16 -37.35 43.71 7.72
C ASN A 16 -36.18 43.76 8.70
N ARG A 17 -35.07 43.10 8.34
CA ARG A 17 -33.70 43.48 8.71
C ARG A 17 -32.80 43.25 7.53
N ALA A 18 -32.87 44.19 6.60
CA ALA A 18 -31.78 44.49 5.69
C ALA A 18 -30.78 45.33 6.50
N PHE A 19 -29.64 44.76 6.83
CA PHE A 19 -28.34 45.41 7.05
C PHE A 19 -27.43 44.36 7.71
N GLY A 20 -26.48 43.81 6.98
CA GLY A 20 -25.41 42.93 7.52
C GLY A 20 -24.98 41.74 6.66
N ARG A 21 -25.38 41.68 5.38
CA ARG A 21 -24.95 40.55 4.49
C ARG A 21 -24.07 40.95 3.31
N ARG A 22 -23.54 42.15 3.23
CA ARG A 22 -22.74 42.56 2.08
C ARG A 22 -21.22 42.61 2.30
N GLN A 23 -20.73 42.40 3.52
CA GLN A 23 -19.29 42.54 3.78
C GLN A 23 -18.58 41.18 3.94
N ALA A 24 -19.33 40.11 4.24
CA ALA A 24 -18.75 38.77 4.34
C ALA A 24 -18.67 38.01 2.99
N ASP A 25 -19.47 38.43 1.99
CA ASP A 25 -19.46 37.82 0.66
C ASP A 25 -18.44 38.49 -0.30
N GLU A 26 -17.98 39.73 -0.02
CA GLU A 26 -17.01 40.44 -0.86
C GLU A 26 -15.55 40.06 -0.53
N ASP A 27 -15.23 39.65 0.71
CA ASP A 27 -13.88 39.17 1.09
C ASP A 27 -13.59 37.74 0.63
N TYR A 28 -14.59 36.95 0.27
CA TYR A 28 -14.42 35.60 -0.28
C TYR A 28 -14.06 35.59 -1.78
N PHE A 29 -14.19 36.72 -2.47
CA PHE A 29 -13.96 36.83 -3.93
C PHE A 29 -12.53 37.25 -4.31
N MET A 30 -11.61 37.46 -3.35
CA MET A 30 -10.28 38.00 -3.64
C MET A 30 -9.11 37.09 -3.26
N ALA A 31 -9.34 35.97 -2.61
CA ALA A 31 -8.26 35.02 -2.35
C ALA A 31 -7.99 34.19 -3.61
N GLN A 32 -6.82 34.36 -4.21
CA GLN A 32 -6.34 33.54 -5.31
C GLN A 32 -5.09 32.80 -4.85
N ILE A 33 -4.89 31.58 -5.35
CA ILE A 33 -3.67 30.80 -5.12
C ILE A 33 -2.90 30.68 -6.43
N SER A 34 -1.58 30.69 -6.33
CA SER A 34 -0.66 30.54 -7.44
C SER A 34 -0.08 29.12 -7.44
N LEU A 35 -0.29 28.36 -8.49
CA LEU A 35 0.27 27.01 -8.66
C LEU A 35 1.40 27.06 -9.69
N THR A 36 2.63 26.72 -9.26
CA THR A 36 3.80 26.69 -10.13
C THR A 36 3.98 25.29 -10.70
N LEU A 37 3.99 25.21 -12.03
CA LEU A 37 4.14 23.99 -12.79
C LEU A 37 5.64 23.60 -12.95
N PRO A 38 5.98 22.36 -13.34
CA PRO A 38 7.37 21.90 -13.48
C PRO A 38 8.19 22.67 -14.53
N ASP A 39 7.53 23.32 -15.49
CA ASP A 39 8.18 24.17 -16.51
C ASP A 39 8.48 25.59 -16.01
N GLY A 40 8.17 25.91 -14.75
CA GLY A 40 8.34 27.21 -14.11
C GLY A 40 7.21 28.20 -14.36
N ASN A 41 6.22 27.87 -15.18
CA ASN A 41 5.04 28.71 -15.37
C ASN A 41 4.12 28.63 -14.15
N SER A 42 3.48 29.74 -13.82
CA SER A 42 2.49 29.79 -12.74
C SER A 42 1.09 30.05 -13.32
N ARG A 43 0.11 29.39 -12.72
CA ARG A 43 -1.32 29.60 -13.01
C ARG A 43 -2.04 29.98 -11.73
N VAL A 44 -3.04 30.81 -11.87
CA VAL A 44 -3.80 31.35 -10.73
C VAL A 44 -5.18 30.73 -10.68
N TYR A 45 -5.58 30.27 -9.50
CA TYR A 45 -6.85 29.57 -9.27
C TYR A 45 -7.52 30.05 -7.99
N SER A 46 -8.78 29.72 -7.81
CA SER A 46 -9.47 29.89 -6.54
C SER A 46 -9.02 28.80 -5.54
N PRO A 47 -8.87 29.12 -4.24
CA PRO A 47 -8.61 28.11 -3.21
C PRO A 47 -9.67 27.01 -3.21
N GLY A 48 -9.23 25.78 -3.05
CA GLY A 48 -10.11 24.60 -3.10
C GLY A 48 -10.14 23.90 -4.44
N ILE A 49 -9.44 24.44 -5.47
CA ILE A 49 -9.24 23.71 -6.74
C ILE A 49 -8.55 22.38 -6.48
N THR A 50 -8.90 21.35 -7.24
CA THR A 50 -8.30 20.03 -7.15
C THR A 50 -7.19 19.85 -8.20
N ALA A 51 -6.25 18.94 -7.93
CA ALA A 51 -5.19 18.61 -8.90
C ALA A 51 -5.78 18.05 -10.22
N LYS A 52 -6.96 17.42 -10.16
CA LYS A 52 -7.68 16.95 -11.34
C LYS A 52 -8.15 18.11 -12.22
N GLU A 53 -8.79 19.11 -11.62
CA GLU A 53 -9.25 20.31 -12.34
C GLU A 53 -8.08 21.08 -12.95
N VAL A 54 -6.95 21.17 -12.24
CA VAL A 54 -5.71 21.77 -12.79
C VAL A 54 -5.22 20.97 -14.01
N ALA A 55 -5.22 19.63 -13.95
CA ALA A 55 -4.84 18.79 -15.07
C ALA A 55 -5.76 18.93 -16.27
N GLU A 56 -7.07 19.08 -16.05
CA GLU A 56 -8.10 19.32 -17.08
C GLU A 56 -7.95 20.69 -17.73
N ASP A 57 -7.62 21.73 -16.93
CA ASP A 57 -7.36 23.10 -17.43
C ASP A 57 -6.08 23.16 -18.28
N ILE A 58 -5.04 22.39 -17.92
CA ILE A 58 -3.84 22.26 -18.76
C ILE A 58 -4.17 21.59 -20.09
N SER A 59 -4.84 20.45 -20.04
CA SER A 59 -5.42 19.81 -21.23
C SER A 59 -6.40 18.70 -20.86
N SER A 60 -7.46 18.53 -21.63
CA SER A 60 -8.42 17.41 -21.50
C SER A 60 -7.75 16.04 -21.59
N SER A 61 -6.65 15.91 -22.37
CA SER A 61 -5.88 14.67 -22.46
C SER A 61 -5.11 14.37 -21.19
N LEU A 62 -4.54 15.38 -20.53
CA LEU A 62 -3.85 15.23 -19.26
C LEU A 62 -4.83 14.86 -18.15
N GLY A 63 -5.98 15.57 -18.03
CA GLY A 63 -7.00 15.26 -17.04
C GLY A 63 -7.49 13.80 -17.09
N LYS A 64 -7.62 13.23 -18.30
CA LYS A 64 -8.00 11.81 -18.47
C LYS A 64 -6.89 10.81 -18.12
N LYS A 65 -5.62 11.21 -18.27
CA LYS A 65 -4.44 10.33 -18.05
C LYS A 65 -3.80 10.52 -16.69
N ALA A 66 -4.15 11.57 -15.97
CA ALA A 66 -3.65 11.85 -14.64
C ALA A 66 -4.01 10.73 -13.68
N ILE A 67 -3.07 10.35 -12.81
CA ILE A 67 -3.25 9.31 -11.79
C ILE A 67 -3.05 9.86 -10.39
N SER A 68 -2.18 10.84 -10.21
CA SER A 68 -1.89 11.53 -8.95
C SER A 68 -1.22 12.87 -9.22
N ALA A 69 -0.87 13.58 -8.17
CA ALA A 69 -0.02 14.77 -8.22
C ALA A 69 1.03 14.74 -7.12
N THR A 70 2.01 15.63 -7.19
CA THR A 70 2.80 16.06 -6.04
C THR A 70 2.52 17.54 -5.78
N LEU A 71 2.38 17.89 -4.51
CA LEU A 71 2.22 19.26 -4.05
C LEU A 71 3.37 19.60 -3.11
N ASN A 72 4.23 20.54 -3.49
CA ASN A 72 5.46 20.86 -2.76
C ASN A 72 6.37 19.63 -2.47
N GLY A 73 6.34 18.63 -3.37
CA GLY A 73 7.11 17.39 -3.25
C GLY A 73 6.42 16.27 -2.48
N GLU A 74 5.25 16.52 -1.88
CA GLU A 74 4.45 15.49 -1.20
C GLU A 74 3.41 14.88 -2.14
N HIS A 75 3.13 13.58 -1.95
CA HIS A 75 2.09 12.89 -2.72
C HIS A 75 0.71 13.51 -2.47
N TRP A 76 -0.04 13.76 -3.55
CA TRP A 76 -1.32 14.42 -3.50
C TRP A 76 -2.35 13.68 -4.36
N ASP A 77 -3.51 13.38 -3.77
CA ASP A 77 -4.63 12.80 -4.51
C ASP A 77 -5.23 13.83 -5.48
N LEU A 78 -5.66 13.35 -6.63
CA LEU A 78 -6.27 14.23 -7.64
C LEU A 78 -7.54 14.94 -7.15
N GLN A 79 -8.24 14.38 -6.18
CA GLN A 79 -9.49 14.91 -5.64
C GLN A 79 -9.30 15.84 -4.43
N TRP A 80 -8.08 15.90 -3.86
CA TRP A 80 -7.90 16.73 -2.67
C TRP A 80 -7.81 18.21 -3.02
N PRO A 81 -8.48 19.07 -2.22
CA PRO A 81 -8.49 20.51 -2.47
C PRO A 81 -7.13 21.15 -2.13
N ILE A 82 -6.66 22.02 -3.02
CA ILE A 82 -5.44 22.82 -2.85
C ILE A 82 -5.87 24.19 -2.30
N LYS A 83 -5.31 24.61 -1.19
CA LYS A 83 -5.76 25.80 -0.44
C LYS A 83 -4.75 26.95 -0.37
N SER A 84 -3.52 26.72 -0.80
CA SER A 84 -2.43 27.70 -0.71
C SER A 84 -1.51 27.62 -1.92
N ASP A 85 -0.69 28.67 -2.11
CA ASP A 85 0.37 28.70 -3.13
C ASP A 85 1.26 27.48 -3.01
N SER A 86 1.53 26.81 -4.13
CA SER A 86 2.24 25.55 -4.14
C SER A 86 2.91 25.25 -5.47
N ALA A 87 3.99 24.50 -5.45
CA ALA A 87 4.51 23.83 -6.61
C ALA A 87 3.72 22.54 -6.84
N ILE A 88 3.21 22.34 -8.07
CA ILE A 88 2.41 21.16 -8.43
C ILE A 88 3.02 20.45 -9.63
N ALA A 89 3.08 19.11 -9.57
CA ALA A 89 3.36 18.27 -10.73
C ALA A 89 2.28 17.19 -10.84
N ILE A 90 1.72 17.05 -12.05
CA ILE A 90 0.68 16.05 -12.37
C ILE A 90 1.38 14.81 -12.91
N HIS A 91 1.08 13.65 -12.33
CA HIS A 91 1.64 12.35 -12.73
C HIS A 91 0.68 11.54 -13.59
N THR A 92 1.27 10.74 -14.47
CA THR A 92 0.56 9.81 -15.35
C THR A 92 1.20 8.43 -15.25
N MET A 93 0.61 7.40 -15.85
CA MET A 93 1.21 6.05 -15.92
C MET A 93 2.59 6.00 -16.61
N LYS A 94 3.02 7.10 -17.23
CA LYS A 94 4.39 7.21 -17.79
C LYS A 94 5.44 7.50 -16.73
N ASP A 95 5.04 8.05 -15.61
CA ASP A 95 5.89 8.33 -14.44
C ASP A 95 6.09 7.02 -13.66
N GLN A 96 7.07 6.25 -14.07
CA GLN A 96 7.22 4.82 -13.78
C GLN A 96 7.12 4.49 -12.28
N SER A 97 7.87 5.17 -11.43
CA SER A 97 7.90 4.84 -9.99
C SER A 97 6.55 5.10 -9.30
N GLN A 98 5.95 6.25 -9.57
CA GLN A 98 4.69 6.66 -8.95
C GLN A 98 3.49 5.88 -9.51
N GLY A 99 3.48 5.62 -10.83
CA GLY A 99 2.44 4.84 -11.46
C GLY A 99 2.42 3.39 -10.96
N GLU A 100 3.58 2.75 -10.83
CA GLU A 100 3.65 1.38 -10.31
C GLU A 100 3.25 1.29 -8.83
N GLU A 101 3.69 2.24 -8.00
CA GLU A 101 3.34 2.28 -6.58
C GLU A 101 1.83 2.45 -6.39
N LEU A 102 1.22 3.37 -7.14
CA LEU A 102 -0.20 3.64 -7.06
C LEU A 102 -1.04 2.45 -7.55
N VAL A 103 -0.65 1.80 -8.65
CA VAL A 103 -1.30 0.57 -9.13
C VAL A 103 -1.24 -0.54 -8.08
N ARG A 104 -0.09 -0.73 -7.41
CA ARG A 104 0.06 -1.72 -6.33
C ARG A 104 -0.83 -1.40 -5.14
N HIS A 105 -0.95 -0.12 -4.80
CA HIS A 105 -1.82 0.35 -3.73
C HIS A 105 -3.29 0.07 -4.04
N ASP A 106 -3.76 0.44 -5.23
CA ASP A 106 -5.13 0.15 -5.66
C ASP A 106 -5.41 -1.36 -5.76
N LEU A 107 -4.42 -2.16 -6.18
CA LEU A 107 -4.54 -3.63 -6.18
C LEU A 107 -4.69 -4.22 -4.78
N ALA A 108 -4.09 -3.61 -3.75
CA ALA A 108 -4.30 -4.02 -2.37
C ALA A 108 -5.78 -3.84 -1.98
N HIS A 109 -6.38 -2.68 -2.28
CA HIS A 109 -7.80 -2.42 -2.02
C HIS A 109 -8.73 -3.27 -2.88
N ILE A 110 -8.43 -3.46 -4.18
CA ILE A 110 -9.19 -4.34 -5.07
C ILE A 110 -9.14 -5.79 -4.57
N MET A 111 -8.02 -6.25 -4.03
CA MET A 111 -7.90 -7.58 -3.42
C MET A 111 -8.72 -7.68 -2.14
N ALA A 112 -8.68 -6.68 -1.27
CA ALA A 112 -9.48 -6.64 -0.04
C ALA A 112 -10.98 -6.69 -0.37
N ARG A 113 -11.44 -5.87 -1.32
CA ARG A 113 -12.81 -5.91 -1.85
C ARG A 113 -13.17 -7.28 -2.41
N ALA A 114 -12.31 -7.87 -3.24
CA ALA A 114 -12.55 -9.17 -3.86
C ALA A 114 -12.70 -10.28 -2.80
N VAL A 115 -11.89 -10.24 -1.76
CA VAL A 115 -11.96 -11.21 -0.66
C VAL A 115 -13.25 -11.06 0.12
N GLN A 116 -13.65 -9.85 0.52
CA GLN A 116 -14.90 -9.63 1.24
C GLN A 116 -16.15 -9.90 0.40
N GLU A 117 -16.12 -9.67 -0.91
CA GLU A 117 -17.22 -10.05 -1.80
C GLU A 117 -17.36 -11.57 -1.96
N LEU A 118 -16.27 -12.34 -1.86
CA LEU A 118 -16.29 -13.81 -1.90
C LEU A 118 -16.59 -14.42 -0.52
N TRP A 119 -16.10 -13.81 0.54
CA TRP A 119 -16.27 -14.24 1.93
C TRP A 119 -16.60 -13.04 2.82
N PRO A 120 -17.89 -12.70 3.00
CA PRO A 120 -18.31 -11.50 3.73
C PRO A 120 -17.88 -11.45 5.20
N ASP A 121 -17.62 -12.59 5.83
CA ASP A 121 -17.22 -12.69 7.23
C ASP A 121 -15.73 -12.39 7.47
N VAL A 122 -14.92 -12.32 6.39
CA VAL A 122 -13.48 -12.05 6.49
C VAL A 122 -13.24 -10.61 6.89
N LYS A 123 -12.43 -10.41 7.93
CA LYS A 123 -12.03 -9.06 8.38
C LYS A 123 -10.78 -8.62 7.63
N VAL A 124 -10.80 -7.36 7.21
CA VAL A 124 -9.68 -6.73 6.51
C VAL A 124 -8.85 -5.88 7.47
N THR A 125 -7.53 -5.86 7.25
CA THR A 125 -6.63 -5.12 8.12
C THR A 125 -5.87 -4.01 7.38
N ILE A 126 -4.66 -4.30 6.89
CA ILE A 126 -3.82 -3.37 6.13
C ILE A 126 -3.19 -4.07 4.93
N GLY A 127 -2.93 -3.29 3.87
CA GLY A 127 -2.35 -3.77 2.63
C GLY A 127 -1.26 -2.85 2.08
N PRO A 128 -0.03 -2.85 2.65
CA PRO A 128 1.04 -1.99 2.18
C PRO A 128 1.63 -2.46 0.86
N VAL A 129 2.13 -1.49 0.10
CA VAL A 129 2.96 -1.72 -1.08
C VAL A 129 4.35 -2.17 -0.67
N ILE A 130 4.90 -3.12 -1.41
CA ILE A 130 6.26 -3.63 -1.27
C ILE A 130 6.98 -3.61 -2.63
N LYS A 131 8.28 -3.91 -2.63
CA LYS A 131 9.04 -4.02 -3.88
C LYS A 131 8.40 -5.07 -4.80
N ASN A 132 8.08 -4.67 -6.02
CA ASN A 132 7.45 -5.49 -7.07
C ASN A 132 6.03 -5.99 -6.79
N GLY A 133 5.36 -5.50 -5.75
CA GLY A 133 4.02 -5.96 -5.43
C GLY A 133 3.41 -5.31 -4.20
N TRP A 134 2.53 -6.04 -3.57
CA TRP A 134 1.83 -5.67 -2.34
C TRP A 134 1.51 -6.92 -1.53
N TYR A 135 1.02 -6.73 -0.32
CA TYR A 135 0.31 -7.78 0.41
C TYR A 135 -0.92 -7.18 1.10
N TYR A 136 -1.78 -8.05 1.59
CA TYR A 136 -2.87 -7.66 2.47
C TYR A 136 -3.10 -8.75 3.51
N ASP A 137 -3.38 -8.35 4.75
CA ASP A 137 -3.61 -9.24 5.87
C ASP A 137 -5.12 -9.39 6.11
N PHE A 138 -5.55 -10.63 6.27
CA PHE A 138 -6.95 -11.00 6.46
C PHE A 138 -7.11 -11.84 7.72
N ASP A 139 -8.14 -11.59 8.49
CA ASP A 139 -8.58 -12.50 9.55
C ASP A 139 -9.70 -13.38 8.99
N ARG A 140 -9.38 -14.64 8.81
CA ARG A 140 -10.28 -15.69 8.31
C ARG A 140 -10.06 -16.96 9.11
N SER A 141 -11.14 -17.61 9.53
CA SER A 141 -11.10 -18.84 10.32
C SER A 141 -10.48 -20.02 9.58
N GLU A 142 -10.74 -20.12 8.26
CA GLU A 142 -10.22 -21.18 7.40
C GLU A 142 -9.02 -20.69 6.59
N PRO A 143 -7.97 -21.52 6.41
CA PRO A 143 -6.82 -21.16 5.58
C PRO A 143 -7.21 -20.92 4.12
N PHE A 144 -6.62 -19.87 3.51
CA PHE A 144 -6.69 -19.71 2.06
C PHE A 144 -5.93 -20.79 1.34
N THR A 145 -6.56 -21.35 0.31
CA THR A 145 -5.99 -22.40 -0.56
C THR A 145 -5.44 -21.79 -1.87
N PRO A 146 -4.63 -22.54 -2.65
CA PRO A 146 -4.22 -22.11 -3.98
C PRO A 146 -5.40 -21.87 -4.94
N GLU A 147 -6.48 -22.62 -4.78
CA GLU A 147 -7.73 -22.47 -5.54
C GLU A 147 -8.42 -21.15 -5.20
N ASP A 148 -8.43 -20.77 -3.91
CA ASP A 148 -8.96 -19.47 -3.45
C ASP A 148 -8.21 -18.31 -4.11
N LEU A 149 -6.88 -18.39 -4.23
CA LEU A 149 -6.09 -17.36 -4.93
C LEU A 149 -6.55 -17.18 -6.38
N GLY A 150 -6.88 -18.28 -7.06
CA GLY A 150 -7.45 -18.24 -8.41
C GLY A 150 -8.81 -17.55 -8.48
N ALA A 151 -9.68 -17.81 -7.50
CA ALA A 151 -10.99 -17.18 -7.39
C ALA A 151 -10.88 -15.68 -7.07
N ILE A 152 -10.00 -15.31 -6.14
CA ILE A 152 -9.73 -13.91 -5.79
C ILE A 152 -9.19 -13.15 -7.02
N GLU A 153 -8.18 -13.70 -7.71
CA GLU A 153 -7.58 -13.08 -8.89
C GLU A 153 -8.62 -12.86 -10.01
N LYS A 154 -9.52 -13.81 -10.22
CA LYS A 154 -10.63 -13.65 -11.15
C LYS A 154 -11.56 -12.53 -10.71
N ARG A 155 -11.97 -12.49 -9.41
CA ARG A 155 -12.86 -11.45 -8.91
C ARG A 155 -12.20 -10.06 -8.97
N MET A 156 -10.91 -9.95 -8.68
CA MET A 156 -10.14 -8.71 -8.86
C MET A 156 -10.22 -8.21 -10.31
N LYS A 157 -10.06 -9.09 -11.30
CA LYS A 157 -10.20 -8.74 -12.73
C LYS A 157 -11.61 -8.27 -13.09
N ASP A 158 -12.63 -8.91 -12.51
CA ASP A 158 -14.03 -8.49 -12.69
C ASP A 158 -14.23 -7.07 -12.12
N ILE A 159 -13.74 -6.78 -10.92
CA ILE A 159 -13.81 -5.44 -10.28
C ILE A 159 -13.08 -4.39 -11.12
N ILE A 160 -11.90 -4.69 -11.65
CA ILE A 160 -11.16 -3.79 -12.55
C ILE A 160 -12.00 -3.46 -13.78
N ASN A 161 -12.68 -4.46 -14.36
CA ASN A 161 -13.51 -4.30 -15.55
C ASN A 161 -14.79 -3.49 -15.30
N LEU A 162 -15.30 -3.42 -14.05
CA LEU A 162 -16.42 -2.55 -13.69
C LEU A 162 -16.09 -1.07 -13.90
N ARG A 163 -14.81 -0.70 -13.78
CA ARG A 163 -14.33 0.69 -13.89
C ARG A 163 -15.00 1.62 -12.88
N ASP A 164 -15.26 1.09 -11.68
CA ASP A 164 -15.89 1.84 -10.60
C ASP A 164 -15.07 3.09 -10.26
N PRO A 165 -15.72 4.26 -10.11
CA PRO A 165 -15.04 5.47 -9.70
C PRO A 165 -14.50 5.32 -8.27
N VAL A 166 -13.31 5.86 -8.04
CA VAL A 166 -12.74 5.99 -6.70
C VAL A 166 -13.09 7.37 -6.16
N ARG A 167 -13.68 7.41 -4.96
CA ARG A 167 -14.06 8.64 -4.25
C ARG A 167 -13.38 8.69 -2.90
N THR A 168 -13.04 9.88 -2.42
CA THR A 168 -12.49 10.10 -1.09
C THR A 168 -13.38 11.02 -0.28
N GLU A 169 -13.53 10.71 1.00
CA GLU A 169 -14.28 11.50 1.97
C GLU A 169 -13.43 11.66 3.23
N VAL A 170 -13.54 12.81 3.87
CA VAL A 170 -12.92 13.05 5.19
C VAL A 170 -14.01 12.95 6.24
N TRP A 171 -13.85 12.01 7.15
CA TRP A 171 -14.81 11.75 8.22
C TRP A 171 -14.28 12.22 9.57
N THR A 172 -15.20 12.43 10.52
CA THR A 172 -14.77 12.58 11.91
C THR A 172 -14.25 11.23 12.43
N ARG A 173 -13.41 11.27 13.44
CA ARG A 173 -12.91 10.03 14.08
C ARG A 173 -14.05 9.20 14.67
N GLU A 174 -15.00 9.88 15.29
CA GLU A 174 -16.17 9.29 15.93
C GLU A 174 -17.06 8.57 14.92
N ASP A 175 -17.37 9.23 13.80
CA ASP A 175 -18.19 8.64 12.73
C ASP A 175 -17.50 7.41 12.10
N ALA A 176 -16.21 7.51 11.83
CA ALA A 176 -15.43 6.40 11.26
C ALA A 176 -15.35 5.20 12.22
N ILE A 177 -15.10 5.43 13.52
CA ILE A 177 -15.10 4.36 14.52
C ILE A 177 -16.47 3.72 14.62
N GLN A 178 -17.55 4.51 14.66
CA GLN A 178 -18.90 3.97 14.75
C GLN A 178 -19.24 3.13 13.53
N PHE A 179 -18.93 3.62 12.34
CA PHE A 179 -19.14 2.90 11.09
C PHE A 179 -18.44 1.52 11.08
N TYR A 180 -17.16 1.46 11.47
CA TYR A 180 -16.45 0.18 11.50
C TYR A 180 -16.88 -0.75 12.62
N LYS A 181 -17.39 -0.22 13.74
CA LYS A 181 -18.05 -1.03 14.79
C LYS A 181 -19.34 -1.65 14.28
N ASP A 182 -20.17 -0.87 13.56
CA ASP A 182 -21.44 -1.35 13.02
C ASP A 182 -21.27 -2.41 11.92
N ASN A 183 -20.11 -2.39 11.23
CA ASN A 183 -19.72 -3.36 10.20
C ASN A 183 -18.83 -4.50 10.74
N ASP A 184 -18.63 -4.59 12.06
CA ASP A 184 -17.80 -5.62 12.71
C ASP A 184 -16.36 -5.70 12.15
N GLU A 185 -15.69 -4.54 11.97
CA GLU A 185 -14.33 -4.42 11.50
C GLU A 185 -13.38 -3.92 12.62
N PRO A 186 -13.04 -4.77 13.60
CA PRO A 186 -12.32 -4.37 14.80
C PRO A 186 -10.89 -3.86 14.51
N TYR A 187 -10.23 -4.40 13.50
CA TYR A 187 -8.88 -3.96 13.10
C TYR A 187 -8.86 -2.54 12.58
N LYS A 188 -9.90 -2.12 11.85
CA LYS A 188 -10.05 -0.73 11.37
C LYS A 188 -10.31 0.23 12.53
N VAL A 189 -11.08 -0.17 13.54
CA VAL A 189 -11.27 0.61 14.77
C VAL A 189 -9.92 0.82 15.46
N GLU A 190 -9.16 -0.25 15.72
CA GLU A 190 -7.83 -0.17 16.35
C GLU A 190 -6.87 0.71 15.54
N LEU A 191 -6.90 0.65 14.20
CA LEU A 191 -6.09 1.51 13.35
C LEU A 191 -6.44 2.98 13.52
N ILE A 192 -7.73 3.33 13.47
CA ILE A 192 -8.21 4.71 13.63
C ILE A 192 -7.79 5.29 14.99
N GLU A 193 -7.86 4.50 16.06
CA GLU A 193 -7.46 4.93 17.41
C GLU A 193 -5.96 5.28 17.49
N THR A 194 -5.13 4.69 16.64
CA THR A 194 -3.68 4.97 16.59
C THR A 194 -3.28 6.12 15.66
N ILE A 195 -4.17 6.62 14.81
CA ILE A 195 -3.90 7.78 13.96
C ILE A 195 -3.79 9.04 14.84
N PRO A 196 -2.74 9.89 14.69
CA PRO A 196 -2.63 11.14 15.44
C PRO A 196 -3.88 12.02 15.30
N GLY A 197 -4.23 12.74 16.37
CA GLY A 197 -5.46 13.54 16.41
C GLY A 197 -5.53 14.70 15.42
N ASN A 198 -4.41 15.14 14.90
CA ASN A 198 -4.29 16.18 13.88
C ASN A 198 -4.34 15.67 12.43
N GLU A 199 -4.32 14.34 12.22
CA GLU A 199 -4.45 13.75 10.90
C GLU A 199 -5.92 13.51 10.54
N PRO A 200 -6.35 13.83 9.30
CA PRO A 200 -7.70 13.56 8.84
C PRO A 200 -7.93 12.05 8.65
N ILE A 201 -9.11 11.57 9.04
CA ILE A 201 -9.55 10.21 8.74
C ILE A 201 -10.14 10.23 7.33
N ARG A 202 -9.49 9.53 6.41
CA ARG A 202 -9.94 9.47 5.01
C ARG A 202 -10.51 8.11 4.69
N MET A 203 -11.71 8.12 4.14
CA MET A 203 -12.40 6.95 3.62
C MET A 203 -12.33 6.98 2.10
N TYR A 204 -11.90 5.87 1.49
CA TYR A 204 -11.87 5.68 0.06
C TYR A 204 -12.91 4.67 -0.39
N TRP A 205 -13.67 5.02 -1.39
CA TRP A 205 -14.75 4.21 -1.94
C TRP A 205 -14.40 3.73 -3.33
N HIS A 206 -14.48 2.42 -3.55
CA HIS A 206 -14.41 1.78 -4.87
C HIS A 206 -15.82 1.28 -5.23
N GLY A 207 -16.61 2.10 -5.93
CA GLY A 207 -18.04 1.87 -6.06
C GLY A 207 -18.72 1.96 -4.70
N ASP A 208 -19.36 0.86 -4.25
CA ASP A 208 -20.03 0.77 -2.96
C ASP A 208 -19.15 0.19 -1.83
N TRP A 209 -17.99 -0.37 -2.17
CA TRP A 209 -17.02 -0.87 -1.19
C TRP A 209 -16.09 0.24 -0.74
N GLN A 210 -15.70 0.21 0.52
CA GLN A 210 -14.88 1.26 1.13
C GLN A 210 -13.75 0.70 2.00
N ASP A 211 -12.71 1.51 2.16
CA ASP A 211 -11.61 1.24 3.08
C ASP A 211 -11.02 2.52 3.69
N LEU A 212 -10.42 2.37 4.88
CA LEU A 212 -9.63 3.40 5.55
C LEU A 212 -8.26 3.48 4.88
N CYS A 213 -7.90 4.63 4.33
CA CYS A 213 -6.61 4.80 3.68
C CYS A 213 -6.11 6.25 3.71
N ARG A 214 -4.78 6.41 3.68
CA ARG A 214 -4.16 7.74 3.53
C ARG A 214 -4.22 8.26 2.08
N GLY A 215 -4.34 7.37 1.10
CA GLY A 215 -4.24 7.70 -0.33
C GLY A 215 -2.81 8.03 -0.76
N PRO A 216 -2.61 8.57 -1.97
CA PRO A 216 -3.61 8.75 -3.02
C PRO A 216 -4.06 7.45 -3.69
N HIS A 217 -5.12 7.53 -4.51
CA HIS A 217 -5.66 6.44 -5.32
C HIS A 217 -5.86 6.84 -6.78
N LEU A 218 -6.01 5.83 -7.66
CA LEU A 218 -6.41 6.02 -9.05
C LEU A 218 -7.83 6.63 -9.16
N GLN A 219 -8.18 7.20 -10.31
CA GLN A 219 -9.51 7.81 -10.49
C GLN A 219 -10.65 6.77 -10.58
N HIS A 220 -10.34 5.58 -11.07
CA HIS A 220 -11.28 4.46 -11.18
C HIS A 220 -10.52 3.13 -11.28
N THR A 221 -11.14 2.03 -10.86
CA THR A 221 -10.53 0.69 -10.85
C THR A 221 -10.00 0.24 -12.21
N GLY A 222 -10.62 0.66 -13.31
CA GLY A 222 -10.21 0.32 -14.67
C GLY A 222 -8.92 0.99 -15.17
N GLN A 223 -8.22 1.80 -14.35
CA GLN A 223 -6.86 2.27 -14.66
C GLN A 223 -5.79 1.23 -14.29
N VAL A 224 -6.15 0.21 -13.51
CA VAL A 224 -5.25 -0.90 -13.18
C VAL A 224 -5.13 -1.86 -14.38
N PRO A 225 -3.89 -2.22 -14.82
CA PRO A 225 -3.70 -3.22 -15.86
C PRO A 225 -4.14 -4.61 -15.39
N SER A 226 -5.25 -5.13 -15.89
CA SER A 226 -5.86 -6.39 -15.44
C SER A 226 -5.06 -7.65 -15.77
N ASP A 227 -4.07 -7.56 -16.67
CA ASP A 227 -3.20 -8.65 -17.11
C ASP A 227 -1.75 -8.53 -16.62
N ALA A 228 -1.44 -7.52 -15.81
CA ALA A 228 -0.11 -7.22 -15.34
C ALA A 228 0.11 -7.50 -13.84
N PHE A 229 -0.79 -8.24 -13.20
CA PHE A 229 -0.64 -8.66 -11.81
C PHE A 229 -0.92 -10.16 -11.64
N LYS A 230 -0.43 -10.71 -10.52
CA LYS A 230 -0.68 -12.09 -10.11
C LYS A 230 -0.62 -12.23 -8.59
N LEU A 231 -1.53 -13.01 -8.01
CA LEU A 231 -1.42 -13.45 -6.62
C LEU A 231 -0.36 -14.56 -6.51
N MET A 232 0.54 -14.42 -5.55
CA MET A 232 1.77 -15.22 -5.50
C MET A 232 1.72 -16.33 -4.44
N SER A 233 1.36 -15.98 -3.21
CA SER A 233 1.42 -16.91 -2.08
C SER A 233 0.58 -16.43 -0.90
N VAL A 234 0.32 -17.36 0.01
CA VAL A 234 -0.26 -17.10 1.32
C VAL A 234 0.79 -17.40 2.40
N ALA A 235 0.86 -16.60 3.45
CA ALA A 235 1.67 -16.84 4.62
C ALA A 235 0.93 -16.43 5.89
N GLY A 236 1.30 -17.02 7.05
CA GLY A 236 0.85 -16.51 8.34
C GLY A 236 1.59 -15.23 8.72
N ALA A 237 0.90 -14.32 9.37
CA ALA A 237 1.50 -13.10 9.92
C ALA A 237 0.77 -12.71 11.20
N TYR A 238 1.50 -12.42 12.27
CA TYR A 238 0.88 -11.89 13.48
C TYR A 238 0.48 -10.44 13.30
N TRP A 239 -0.70 -10.07 13.84
CA TRP A 239 -1.17 -8.69 13.81
C TRP A 239 -0.14 -7.74 14.42
N ARG A 240 0.31 -6.76 13.64
CA ARG A 240 1.39 -5.80 13.99
C ARG A 240 2.73 -6.47 14.38
N GLY A 241 2.96 -7.71 13.95
CA GLY A 241 4.19 -8.45 14.26
C GLY A 241 4.28 -8.95 15.71
N ASP A 242 3.22 -8.89 16.47
CA ASP A 242 3.13 -9.29 17.87
C ASP A 242 2.60 -10.73 17.96
N SER A 243 3.44 -11.65 18.44
CA SER A 243 3.11 -13.08 18.57
C SER A 243 1.98 -13.38 19.56
N ASP A 244 1.67 -12.43 20.45
CA ASP A 244 0.58 -12.57 21.43
C ASP A 244 -0.79 -12.15 20.83
N LYS A 245 -0.80 -11.61 19.61
CA LYS A 245 -2.00 -11.21 18.88
C LYS A 245 -2.46 -12.26 17.87
N ALA A 246 -3.60 -11.96 17.22
CA ALA A 246 -4.19 -12.84 16.23
C ALA A 246 -3.22 -13.19 15.09
N MET A 247 -3.18 -14.46 14.71
CA MET A 247 -2.49 -14.94 13.52
C MET A 247 -3.40 -14.69 12.31
N LEU A 248 -2.99 -13.75 11.46
CA LEU A 248 -3.66 -13.38 10.22
C LEU A 248 -3.11 -14.16 9.04
N GLN A 249 -3.84 -14.14 7.95
CA GLN A 249 -3.43 -14.73 6.69
C GLN A 249 -3.04 -13.62 5.72
N ARG A 250 -1.78 -13.61 5.33
CA ARG A 250 -1.19 -12.63 4.42
C ARG A 250 -1.17 -13.17 3.01
N ILE A 251 -1.89 -12.49 2.11
CA ILE A 251 -1.83 -12.79 0.67
C ILE A 251 -0.87 -11.83 0.00
N TYR A 252 0.12 -12.37 -0.71
CA TYR A 252 1.07 -11.59 -1.50
C TYR A 252 0.62 -11.50 -2.95
N GLY A 253 0.73 -10.31 -3.53
CA GLY A 253 0.55 -10.07 -4.97
C GLY A 253 1.77 -9.40 -5.59
N GLY A 254 2.04 -9.73 -6.85
CA GLY A 254 3.02 -9.05 -7.69
C GLY A 254 2.33 -8.23 -8.77
N ALA A 255 2.77 -6.98 -9.00
CA ALA A 255 2.24 -6.13 -10.06
C ALA A 255 3.34 -5.36 -10.78
N PHE A 256 3.17 -5.28 -12.08
CA PHE A 256 4.13 -4.72 -13.02
C PHE A 256 3.41 -3.79 -14.00
N ARG A 257 4.20 -3.06 -14.78
CA ARG A 257 3.70 -2.08 -15.73
C ARG A 257 2.83 -2.70 -16.84
N ASN A 258 3.18 -3.92 -17.25
CA ASN A 258 2.51 -4.65 -18.31
C ASN A 258 2.69 -6.17 -18.15
N ARG A 259 1.99 -6.93 -18.97
CA ARG A 259 2.04 -8.39 -18.97
C ARG A 259 3.45 -8.96 -19.28
N GLU A 260 4.24 -8.28 -20.07
CA GLU A 260 5.59 -8.75 -20.41
C GLU A 260 6.52 -8.67 -19.22
N ASP A 261 6.49 -7.57 -18.47
CA ASP A 261 7.27 -7.38 -17.25
C ASP A 261 6.85 -8.39 -16.16
N LEU A 262 5.56 -8.62 -16.01
CA LEU A 262 5.04 -9.68 -15.11
C LEU A 262 5.58 -11.06 -15.52
N ARG A 263 5.50 -11.42 -16.80
CA ARG A 263 6.01 -12.70 -17.31
C ARG A 263 7.50 -12.85 -17.09
N ALA A 264 8.27 -11.80 -17.37
CA ALA A 264 9.71 -11.79 -17.11
C ALA A 264 10.04 -12.04 -15.64
N HIS A 265 9.28 -11.41 -14.72
CA HIS A 265 9.43 -11.63 -13.28
C HIS A 265 9.06 -13.06 -12.85
N LEU A 266 7.97 -13.60 -13.35
CA LEU A 266 7.58 -14.99 -13.05
C LEU A 266 8.63 -16.00 -13.55
N ASN A 267 9.15 -15.81 -14.75
CA ASN A 267 10.24 -16.62 -15.28
C ASN A 267 11.50 -16.49 -14.42
N PHE A 268 11.84 -15.26 -13.98
CA PHE A 268 12.96 -15.04 -13.05
C PHE A 268 12.78 -15.82 -11.74
N LEU A 269 11.59 -15.81 -11.14
CA LEU A 269 11.30 -16.57 -9.91
C LEU A 269 11.40 -18.08 -10.14
N GLU A 270 10.89 -18.59 -11.26
CA GLU A 270 11.00 -19.99 -11.62
C GLU A 270 12.48 -20.40 -11.80
N GLU A 271 13.26 -19.62 -12.51
CA GLU A 271 14.68 -19.85 -12.68
C GLU A 271 15.46 -19.76 -11.36
N ALA A 272 15.08 -18.83 -10.48
CA ALA A 272 15.65 -18.73 -9.14
C ALA A 272 15.35 -19.97 -8.29
N ALA A 273 14.11 -20.48 -8.35
CA ALA A 273 13.73 -21.70 -7.66
C ALA A 273 14.49 -22.95 -8.15
N LYS A 274 14.78 -23.02 -9.46
CA LYS A 274 15.63 -24.10 -10.03
C LYS A 274 17.07 -24.05 -9.49
N ARG A 275 17.54 -22.85 -9.11
CA ARG A 275 18.91 -22.61 -8.60
C ARG A 275 18.97 -22.50 -7.08
N ASP A 276 17.92 -22.87 -6.35
CA ASP A 276 17.94 -22.86 -4.90
C ASP A 276 19.06 -23.76 -4.37
N HIS A 277 19.93 -23.19 -3.56
CA HIS A 277 21.12 -23.88 -3.03
C HIS A 277 20.77 -25.12 -2.20
N ARG A 278 19.60 -25.12 -1.52
CA ARG A 278 19.11 -26.26 -0.74
C ARG A 278 18.75 -27.44 -1.63
N LYS A 279 18.15 -27.14 -2.81
CA LYS A 279 17.82 -28.12 -3.83
C LYS A 279 19.07 -28.66 -4.49
N LEU A 280 19.89 -27.76 -5.05
CA LEU A 280 21.15 -28.12 -5.72
C LEU A 280 22.13 -28.81 -4.76
N GLY A 281 22.25 -28.34 -3.53
CA GLY A 281 23.10 -28.94 -2.51
C GLY A 281 22.77 -30.40 -2.25
N ARG A 282 21.46 -30.73 -2.19
CA ARG A 282 20.96 -32.10 -2.03
C ARG A 282 21.20 -32.93 -3.28
N GLU A 283 20.78 -32.44 -4.46
CA GLU A 283 20.90 -33.16 -5.73
C GLU A 283 22.34 -33.46 -6.11
N MET A 284 23.23 -32.49 -5.90
CA MET A 284 24.68 -32.63 -6.18
C MET A 284 25.45 -33.27 -5.02
N LYS A 285 24.77 -33.64 -3.92
CA LYS A 285 25.41 -34.20 -2.71
C LYS A 285 26.54 -33.34 -2.19
N LEU A 286 26.32 -32.02 -2.06
CA LEU A 286 27.35 -31.07 -1.62
C LEU A 286 27.45 -31.02 -0.09
N PHE A 287 26.34 -31.14 0.61
CA PHE A 287 26.27 -31.08 2.08
C PHE A 287 24.96 -31.71 2.60
N HIS A 288 24.89 -31.89 3.91
CA HIS A 288 23.67 -32.23 4.63
C HIS A 288 23.63 -31.56 6.01
N PHE A 289 22.50 -31.65 6.69
CA PHE A 289 22.32 -31.22 8.07
C PHE A 289 21.92 -32.42 8.94
N GLU A 290 22.36 -32.41 10.19
CA GLU A 290 22.03 -33.42 11.19
C GLU A 290 21.40 -32.79 12.43
N GLU A 291 20.49 -33.53 13.07
CA GLU A 291 19.78 -33.05 14.27
C GLU A 291 20.74 -32.87 15.47
N VAL A 292 21.84 -33.59 15.51
CA VAL A 292 22.87 -33.49 16.55
C VAL A 292 23.67 -32.19 16.51
N ALA A 293 23.60 -31.44 15.41
CA ALA A 293 24.29 -30.17 15.22
C ALA A 293 23.39 -29.17 14.46
N PRO A 294 22.30 -28.64 15.08
CA PRO A 294 21.36 -27.75 14.43
C PRO A 294 22.06 -26.52 13.85
N GLY A 295 21.76 -26.19 12.60
CA GLY A 295 22.33 -25.04 11.90
C GLY A 295 23.77 -25.23 11.39
N SER A 296 24.44 -26.34 11.70
CA SER A 296 25.77 -26.65 11.21
C SER A 296 25.74 -27.48 9.95
N VAL A 297 26.65 -27.17 9.01
CA VAL A 297 26.69 -27.82 7.70
C VAL A 297 27.74 -28.92 7.68
N PHE A 298 27.33 -30.16 7.35
CA PHE A 298 28.22 -31.27 7.10
C PHE A 298 28.58 -31.32 5.62
N TRP A 299 29.79 -30.92 5.28
CA TRP A 299 30.27 -30.86 3.92
C TRP A 299 30.71 -32.20 3.37
N HIS A 300 30.19 -32.60 2.20
CA HIS A 300 30.71 -33.73 1.45
C HIS A 300 31.94 -33.34 0.63
N PRO A 301 32.72 -34.29 0.11
CA PRO A 301 34.00 -33.97 -0.56
C PRO A 301 33.89 -32.96 -1.70
N THR A 302 32.85 -33.06 -2.53
CA THR A 302 32.61 -32.11 -3.65
C THR A 302 32.23 -30.74 -3.13
N GLY A 303 31.32 -30.67 -2.14
CA GLY A 303 30.91 -29.42 -1.51
C GLY A 303 32.04 -28.73 -0.78
N TRP A 304 32.86 -29.49 -0.04
CA TRP A 304 34.03 -28.96 0.64
C TRP A 304 35.06 -28.37 -0.33
N ARG A 305 35.29 -29.03 -1.47
CA ARG A 305 36.17 -28.50 -2.53
C ARG A 305 35.65 -27.19 -3.06
N LEU A 306 34.34 -27.11 -3.35
CA LEU A 306 33.72 -25.87 -3.81
C LEU A 306 33.88 -24.75 -2.78
N PHE A 307 33.60 -25.04 -1.49
CA PHE A 307 33.73 -24.10 -0.40
C PHE A 307 35.17 -23.57 -0.26
N GLN A 308 36.19 -24.44 -0.29
CA GLN A 308 37.59 -24.05 -0.23
C GLN A 308 38.00 -23.21 -1.46
N THR A 309 37.44 -23.49 -2.63
CA THR A 309 37.69 -22.68 -3.84
C THR A 309 37.19 -21.26 -3.68
N LEU A 310 35.99 -21.09 -3.08
CA LEU A 310 35.42 -19.76 -2.79
C LEU A 310 36.24 -19.01 -1.74
N ILE A 311 36.64 -19.67 -0.64
CA ILE A 311 37.53 -19.08 0.38
C ILE A 311 38.83 -18.61 -0.26
N SER A 312 39.47 -19.47 -1.05
CA SER A 312 40.75 -19.12 -1.73
C SER A 312 40.59 -17.97 -2.70
N TYR A 313 39.47 -17.89 -3.40
CA TYR A 313 39.14 -16.75 -4.26
C TYR A 313 39.06 -15.45 -3.47
N MET A 314 38.28 -15.46 -2.35
CA MET A 314 38.09 -14.28 -1.50
C MET A 314 39.41 -13.82 -0.89
N ARG A 315 40.22 -14.74 -0.37
CA ARG A 315 41.55 -14.42 0.19
C ARG A 315 42.41 -13.69 -0.83
N ARG A 316 42.55 -14.25 -2.05
CA ARG A 316 43.34 -13.59 -3.11
C ARG A 316 42.81 -12.19 -3.44
N ARG A 317 41.49 -12.00 -3.48
CA ARG A 317 40.90 -10.68 -3.73
C ARG A 317 41.21 -9.67 -2.64
N GLN A 318 41.09 -10.10 -1.39
CA GLN A 318 41.38 -9.28 -0.22
C GLN A 318 42.86 -8.92 -0.12
N GLU A 319 43.77 -9.88 -0.30
CA GLU A 319 45.21 -9.64 -0.34
C GLU A 319 45.60 -8.65 -1.44
N THR A 320 45.06 -8.80 -2.65
CA THR A 320 45.29 -7.86 -3.77
C THR A 320 44.79 -6.44 -3.42
N ALA A 321 43.77 -6.33 -2.60
CA ALA A 321 43.22 -5.05 -2.12
C ALA A 321 43.92 -4.48 -0.87
N GLY A 322 44.99 -5.17 -0.39
CA GLY A 322 45.81 -4.72 0.74
C GLY A 322 45.25 -5.10 2.12
N TYR A 323 44.26 -6.00 2.19
CA TYR A 323 43.78 -6.53 3.47
C TYR A 323 44.70 -7.61 4.01
N VAL A 324 44.82 -7.67 5.32
CA VAL A 324 45.58 -8.71 6.05
C VAL A 324 44.60 -9.62 6.78
N GLU A 325 44.76 -10.93 6.60
CA GLU A 325 43.96 -11.93 7.30
C GLU A 325 44.41 -12.01 8.76
N VAL A 326 43.45 -11.95 9.69
CA VAL A 326 43.68 -12.15 11.13
C VAL A 326 42.78 -13.29 11.62
N ASN A 327 43.19 -13.95 12.67
CA ASN A 327 42.39 -14.96 13.36
C ASN A 327 42.15 -14.52 14.80
N THR A 328 40.89 -14.34 15.18
CA THR A 328 40.47 -13.95 16.52
C THR A 328 39.73 -15.10 17.22
N PRO A 329 39.67 -15.14 18.55
CA PRO A 329 38.89 -16.16 19.26
C PRO A 329 37.40 -16.04 18.91
N ASP A 330 36.73 -17.18 18.70
CA ASP A 330 35.29 -17.27 18.48
C ASP A 330 34.49 -17.06 19.77
N ILE A 331 35.07 -17.39 20.94
CA ILE A 331 34.46 -17.25 22.25
C ILE A 331 35.11 -16.07 22.98
N MET A 332 34.29 -15.09 23.35
CA MET A 332 34.72 -13.86 24.01
C MET A 332 33.88 -13.61 25.27
N ASP A 333 34.41 -12.76 26.17
CA ASP A 333 33.68 -12.34 27.37
C ASP A 333 32.43 -11.52 27.02
N ARG A 334 31.40 -11.71 27.83
CA ARG A 334 30.11 -11.01 27.67
C ARG A 334 30.24 -9.47 27.60
N ALA A 335 31.21 -8.91 28.33
CA ALA A 335 31.43 -7.46 28.36
C ALA A 335 31.63 -6.83 26.95
N LEU A 336 32.23 -7.59 26.03
CA LEU A 336 32.38 -7.15 24.64
C LEU A 336 31.02 -7.06 23.91
N TRP A 337 30.14 -8.02 24.15
CA TRP A 337 28.80 -8.07 23.57
C TRP A 337 27.89 -7.00 24.15
N ASP A 338 28.03 -6.69 25.45
CA ASP A 338 27.33 -5.58 26.09
C ASP A 338 27.79 -4.24 25.52
N THR A 339 29.09 -4.04 25.35
CA THR A 339 29.69 -2.81 24.80
C THR A 339 29.26 -2.57 23.36
N SER A 340 29.19 -3.60 22.55
CA SER A 340 28.78 -3.54 21.13
C SER A 340 27.27 -3.50 20.92
N GLY A 341 26.47 -3.69 21.98
CA GLY A 341 25.01 -3.76 21.93
C GLY A 341 24.44 -5.09 21.40
N HIS A 342 25.28 -6.02 20.91
CA HIS A 342 24.82 -7.29 20.37
C HIS A 342 24.06 -8.13 21.38
N TRP A 343 24.45 -8.10 22.65
CA TRP A 343 23.78 -8.86 23.70
C TRP A 343 22.27 -8.57 23.78
N PHE A 344 21.88 -7.32 23.64
CA PHE A 344 20.48 -6.90 23.71
C PHE A 344 19.70 -7.14 22.42
N HIS A 345 20.39 -7.16 21.27
CA HIS A 345 19.75 -7.38 19.98
C HIS A 345 19.48 -8.85 19.65
N TYR A 346 20.22 -9.77 20.27
CA TYR A 346 20.11 -11.20 19.96
C TYR A 346 19.62 -12.05 21.14
N MET A 347 19.16 -11.42 22.22
CA MET A 347 18.42 -12.09 23.28
C MET A 347 16.94 -12.15 22.91
N ALA A 348 16.56 -13.02 22.00
CA ALA A 348 15.16 -13.36 21.70
C ALA A 348 14.86 -14.76 22.24
#